data_951b99b3904dc6e359702058cdecdb3b
#
_entry.id   951b99b3904dc6e359702058cdecdb3b
#
_cell.length_a   1.000
_cell.length_b   1.000
_cell.length_c   1.000
_cell.angle_alpha   90.00
_cell.angle_beta   90.00
_cell.angle_gamma   90.00
#
_symmetry.space_group_name_H-M   'P 1'
#
loop_
_entity.id
_entity.type
_entity.pdbx_description
1 polymer ?
#
loop_
_entity_poly.entity_id
_entity_poly.type
_entity_poly.pdbx_seq_one_letter_code
_entity_poly.pdbx_strand_id
1 'polypeptide(L)'
;MPDVSAPNDNAMYRTLLESTKAIPWKIDWATMKFAYIGPQIEALLGWTADSWVSVEDWAMRMHPEDREYVVNFCVTQSQAGVDHEADYRALTKDNGYVWIRDVVHVVRNANGEAEALIGFMFDITERKKAEEKLLNLQKELEVLSFKDGLTNIANRRRFDSSFELEWERAGNERRPLSVLLFDVDFFKQYNDLYGHTQGDKCLVEIAQTLSLALDGPRDLVARYGGEEFVVLLPDADAGTALKVAERCQRLLQKKSILHALSPHGRRVTVSIGAGTVVPGGQAQAADFIKAVDEQLYVAKNNGRDRIEHVRLEA
;
A
#
# COMPACT_ATOMS: atom_id res chain seq x y z
N MET A 1 72.77 -9.90 7.07
CA MET A 1 71.34 -10.16 6.73
C MET A 1 70.71 -8.83 6.56
N PRO A 2 70.14 -8.50 5.39
CA PRO A 2 69.45 -7.21 5.20
C PRO A 2 68.12 -7.24 5.95
N ASP A 3 67.94 -6.20 6.74
CA ASP A 3 66.71 -5.82 7.42
C ASP A 3 65.63 -5.59 6.38
N VAL A 4 64.66 -6.50 6.27
CA VAL A 4 63.48 -6.33 5.44
C VAL A 4 62.54 -5.43 6.23
N SER A 5 62.67 -4.11 6.08
CA SER A 5 61.70 -3.16 6.57
C SER A 5 60.34 -3.50 5.94
N ALA A 6 59.35 -3.84 6.79
CA ALA A 6 58.00 -4.07 6.39
C ALA A 6 57.54 -2.88 5.52
N PRO A 7 56.93 -3.13 4.37
CA PRO A 7 56.35 -2.06 3.53
C PRO A 7 55.36 -1.29 4.39
N ASN A 8 55.37 0.04 4.19
CA ASN A 8 54.59 1.01 4.92
C ASN A 8 53.09 0.68 4.90
N ASP A 9 52.65 -0.21 5.80
CA ASP A 9 51.26 -0.69 5.91
C ASP A 9 50.28 0.50 5.94
N ASN A 10 50.67 1.62 6.56
CA ASN A 10 49.84 2.81 6.59
C ASN A 10 49.57 3.41 5.22
N ALA A 11 50.52 3.37 4.28
CA ALA A 11 50.32 3.87 2.92
C ALA A 11 49.35 2.96 2.13
N MET A 12 49.48 1.65 2.32
CA MET A 12 48.60 0.67 1.70
C MET A 12 47.15 0.77 2.23
N TYR A 13 46.97 0.87 3.55
CA TYR A 13 45.67 1.07 4.17
C TYR A 13 45.02 2.38 3.69
N ARG A 14 45.78 3.46 3.60
CA ARG A 14 45.30 4.74 3.10
C ARG A 14 44.84 4.63 1.65
N THR A 15 45.62 4.00 0.79
CA THR A 15 45.28 3.79 -0.62
C THR A 15 44.01 2.92 -0.73
N LEU A 16 43.87 1.90 0.08
CA LEU A 16 42.65 1.06 0.11
C LEU A 16 41.43 1.87 0.52
N LEU A 17 41.51 2.69 1.56
CA LEU A 17 40.43 3.56 2.03
C LEU A 17 40.07 4.62 0.97
N GLU A 18 41.08 5.25 0.34
CA GLU A 18 40.85 6.27 -0.68
C GLU A 18 40.36 5.72 -2.02
N SER A 19 40.59 4.42 -2.31
CA SER A 19 40.09 3.74 -3.50
C SER A 19 38.61 3.33 -3.42
N THR A 20 38.03 3.35 -2.22
CA THR A 20 36.60 3.04 -2.02
C THR A 20 35.74 4.29 -2.23
N LYS A 21 34.46 4.09 -2.55
CA LYS A 21 33.46 5.18 -2.55
C LYS A 21 32.98 5.51 -1.14
N ALA A 22 33.39 4.75 -0.14
CA ALA A 22 33.07 5.01 1.27
C ALA A 22 33.89 6.19 1.78
N ILE A 23 33.30 7.02 2.61
CA ILE A 23 33.98 8.17 3.24
C ILE A 23 34.35 7.76 4.66
N PRO A 24 35.62 7.44 4.93
CA PRO A 24 36.06 7.10 6.28
C PRO A 24 36.10 8.37 7.13
N TRP A 25 35.74 8.24 8.40
CA TRP A 25 35.82 9.35 9.34
C TRP A 25 36.19 8.88 10.75
N LYS A 26 36.71 9.81 11.55
CA LYS A 26 37.02 9.61 12.97
C LYS A 26 36.64 10.88 13.74
N ILE A 27 35.92 10.66 14.86
CA ILE A 27 35.59 11.70 15.85
C ILE A 27 36.29 11.36 17.15
N ASP A 28 36.94 12.35 17.75
CA ASP A 28 37.48 12.31 19.10
C ASP A 28 36.28 12.49 20.08
N TRP A 29 36.08 11.49 20.94
CA TRP A 29 34.90 11.45 21.81
C TRP A 29 34.93 12.57 22.87
N ALA A 30 36.11 12.91 23.41
CA ALA A 30 36.22 13.90 24.48
C ALA A 30 35.92 15.32 24.00
N THR A 31 36.33 15.64 22.77
CA THR A 31 36.18 16.97 22.18
C THR A 31 35.01 17.10 21.22
N MET A 32 34.38 15.97 20.82
CA MET A 32 33.34 15.89 19.81
C MET A 32 33.72 16.53 18.46
N LYS A 33 35.01 16.47 18.12
CA LYS A 33 35.54 17.01 16.87
C LYS A 33 35.96 15.92 15.91
N PHE A 34 35.86 16.21 14.62
CA PHE A 34 36.41 15.35 13.59
C PHE A 34 37.93 15.38 13.67
N ALA A 35 38.55 14.25 14.00
CA ALA A 35 39.98 14.04 13.90
C ALA A 35 40.42 13.69 12.48
N TYR A 36 39.47 13.14 11.69
CA TYR A 36 39.67 12.80 10.28
C TYR A 36 38.33 12.69 9.56
N ILE A 37 38.26 13.13 8.31
CA ILE A 37 37.24 12.81 7.35
C ILE A 37 37.87 12.61 5.98
N GLY A 38 37.42 11.59 5.25
CA GLY A 38 37.94 11.24 3.92
C GLY A 38 37.67 12.34 2.88
N PRO A 39 38.60 12.61 1.96
CA PRO A 39 38.44 13.65 0.94
C PRO A 39 37.28 13.40 -0.02
N GLN A 40 36.76 12.16 -0.08
CA GLN A 40 35.60 11.79 -0.89
C GLN A 40 34.34 12.59 -0.51
N ILE A 41 34.27 13.13 0.73
CA ILE A 41 33.14 13.95 1.21
C ILE A 41 32.91 15.18 0.33
N GLU A 42 34.02 15.78 -0.17
CA GLU A 42 33.98 16.98 -1.03
C GLU A 42 33.37 16.63 -2.40
N ALA A 43 33.75 15.50 -2.98
CA ALA A 43 33.22 15.05 -4.25
C ALA A 43 31.74 14.70 -4.15
N LEU A 44 31.28 14.17 -2.99
CA LEU A 44 29.89 13.74 -2.78
C LEU A 44 28.97 14.90 -2.39
N LEU A 45 29.38 15.73 -1.42
CA LEU A 45 28.50 16.74 -0.82
C LEU A 45 28.90 18.18 -1.20
N GLY A 46 30.07 18.37 -1.83
CA GLY A 46 30.59 19.71 -2.20
C GLY A 46 31.18 20.51 -1.06
N TRP A 47 31.18 20.00 0.17
CA TRP A 47 31.78 20.63 1.34
C TRP A 47 33.24 20.15 1.49
N THR A 48 34.19 21.06 1.63
CA THR A 48 35.61 20.69 1.83
C THR A 48 35.80 19.90 3.11
N ALA A 49 36.75 18.96 3.13
CA ALA A 49 37.01 18.14 4.32
C ALA A 49 37.31 19.02 5.56
N ASP A 50 38.08 20.11 5.41
CA ASP A 50 38.43 21.04 6.50
C ASP A 50 37.21 21.78 7.10
N SER A 51 36.07 21.79 6.41
CA SER A 51 34.84 22.41 6.91
C SER A 51 34.06 21.54 7.87
N TRP A 52 34.48 20.30 8.08
CA TRP A 52 33.89 19.33 9.03
C TRP A 52 34.73 19.36 10.32
N VAL A 53 34.37 20.28 11.20
CA VAL A 53 35.14 20.51 12.44
C VAL A 53 34.56 19.73 13.61
N SER A 54 33.24 19.72 13.75
CA SER A 54 32.55 19.15 14.91
C SER A 54 31.30 18.35 14.52
N VAL A 55 30.74 17.67 15.48
CA VAL A 55 29.45 16.95 15.29
C VAL A 55 28.28 17.90 14.99
N GLU A 56 28.38 19.17 15.39
CA GLU A 56 27.42 20.21 15.05
C GLU A 56 27.41 20.48 13.54
N ASP A 57 28.60 20.50 12.89
CA ASP A 57 28.67 20.66 11.43
C ASP A 57 27.97 19.49 10.71
N TRP A 58 28.16 18.29 11.22
CA TRP A 58 27.46 17.11 10.73
C TRP A 58 25.92 17.24 10.91
N ALA A 59 25.46 17.58 12.12
CA ALA A 59 24.06 17.74 12.42
C ALA A 59 23.39 18.85 11.58
N MET A 60 24.07 19.98 11.39
CA MET A 60 23.56 21.13 10.60
C MET A 60 23.44 20.80 9.09
N ARG A 61 24.28 19.89 8.60
CA ARG A 61 24.27 19.43 7.21
C ARG A 61 23.37 18.20 6.99
N MET A 62 22.42 17.99 7.88
CA MET A 62 21.38 16.95 7.77
C MET A 62 20.03 17.59 7.48
N HIS A 63 19.17 16.87 6.74
CA HIS A 63 17.80 17.32 6.49
C HIS A 63 17.07 17.59 7.81
N PRO A 64 16.32 18.70 7.93
CA PRO A 64 15.67 19.09 9.19
C PRO A 64 14.78 17.99 9.82
N GLU A 65 14.06 17.24 9.00
CA GLU A 65 13.19 16.14 9.47
C GLU A 65 13.98 14.96 10.03
N ASP A 66 15.19 14.70 9.55
CA ASP A 66 16.00 13.54 9.97
C ASP A 66 16.86 13.88 11.19
N ARG A 67 17.21 15.15 11.36
CA ARG A 67 18.21 15.65 12.30
C ARG A 67 17.96 15.22 13.75
N GLU A 68 16.81 15.56 14.28
CA GLU A 68 16.51 15.32 15.70
C GLU A 68 16.56 13.81 16.03
N TYR A 69 15.92 13.00 15.22
CA TYR A 69 15.87 11.57 15.42
C TYR A 69 17.27 10.93 15.29
N VAL A 70 18.00 11.23 14.21
CA VAL A 70 19.28 10.58 13.91
C VAL A 70 20.35 11.01 14.93
N VAL A 71 20.42 12.31 15.28
CA VAL A 71 21.39 12.80 16.27
C VAL A 71 21.13 12.16 17.64
N ASN A 72 19.89 12.16 18.11
CA ASN A 72 19.53 11.54 19.40
C ASN A 72 19.84 10.05 19.40
N PHE A 73 19.52 9.35 18.33
CA PHE A 73 19.83 7.93 18.18
C PHE A 73 21.34 7.66 18.25
N CYS A 74 22.12 8.33 17.40
CA CYS A 74 23.58 8.13 17.34
C CYS A 74 24.28 8.49 18.67
N VAL A 75 23.89 9.59 19.32
CA VAL A 75 24.44 9.98 20.62
C VAL A 75 24.14 8.94 21.69
N THR A 76 22.89 8.47 21.76
CA THR A 76 22.46 7.47 22.75
C THR A 76 23.22 6.15 22.56
N GLN A 77 23.34 5.65 21.32
CA GLN A 77 24.08 4.41 21.04
C GLN A 77 25.57 4.56 21.34
N SER A 78 26.17 5.68 20.96
CA SER A 78 27.58 5.97 21.24
C SER A 78 27.87 6.04 22.74
N GLN A 79 27.01 6.70 23.52
CA GLN A 79 27.14 6.76 24.99
C GLN A 79 27.02 5.36 25.63
N ALA A 80 26.12 4.53 25.11
CA ALA A 80 26.01 3.13 25.54
C ALA A 80 27.19 2.26 25.06
N GLY A 81 28.05 2.81 24.19
CA GLY A 81 29.17 2.12 23.57
C GLY A 81 28.74 1.04 22.60
N VAL A 82 27.63 1.19 21.93
CA VAL A 82 27.07 0.24 20.98
C VAL A 82 27.36 0.70 19.55
N ASP A 83 27.91 -0.18 18.74
CA ASP A 83 28.06 0.03 17.30
C ASP A 83 26.68 0.15 16.66
N HIS A 84 26.53 1.09 15.72
CA HIS A 84 25.23 1.37 15.15
C HIS A 84 25.34 1.88 13.71
N GLU A 85 24.21 1.93 13.03
CA GLU A 85 24.10 2.53 11.70
C GLU A 85 22.85 3.41 11.60
N ALA A 86 22.92 4.44 10.78
CA ALA A 86 21.79 5.33 10.52
C ALA A 86 21.76 5.77 9.06
N ASP A 87 20.55 5.77 8.47
CA ASP A 87 20.31 6.37 7.16
C ASP A 87 19.74 7.76 7.35
N TYR A 88 20.29 8.76 6.63
CA TYR A 88 19.78 10.13 6.65
C TYR A 88 20.06 10.87 5.35
N ARG A 89 19.36 11.96 5.12
CA ARG A 89 19.58 12.88 4.00
C ARG A 89 20.62 13.92 4.39
N ALA A 90 21.79 13.88 3.78
CA ALA A 90 22.84 14.87 3.95
C ALA A 90 22.66 16.02 2.95
N LEU A 91 22.81 17.28 3.43
CA LEU A 91 22.70 18.49 2.63
C LEU A 91 23.98 18.68 1.80
N THR A 92 23.80 18.88 0.50
CA THR A 92 24.89 19.26 -0.41
C THR A 92 25.11 20.79 -0.41
N LYS A 93 26.28 21.25 -0.86
CA LYS A 93 26.62 22.69 -0.91
C LYS A 93 25.71 23.49 -1.86
N ASP A 94 25.11 22.84 -2.85
CA ASP A 94 24.17 23.43 -3.80
C ASP A 94 22.68 23.31 -3.35
N ASN A 95 22.44 23.06 -2.06
CA ASN A 95 21.14 22.90 -1.43
C ASN A 95 20.30 21.68 -1.92
N GLY A 96 20.95 20.66 -2.48
CA GLY A 96 20.36 19.34 -2.72
C GLY A 96 20.52 18.43 -1.51
N TYR A 97 20.10 17.18 -1.67
CA TYR A 97 20.25 16.11 -0.67
C TYR A 97 20.76 14.83 -1.29
N VAL A 98 21.65 14.16 -0.55
CA VAL A 98 22.18 12.83 -0.84
C VAL A 98 21.82 11.90 0.32
N TRP A 99 21.33 10.71 0.04
CA TRP A 99 21.10 9.72 1.08
C TRP A 99 22.42 9.09 1.52
N ILE A 100 22.72 9.20 2.79
CA ILE A 100 23.89 8.62 3.43
C ILE A 100 23.47 7.49 4.34
N ARG A 101 24.21 6.37 4.31
CA ARG A 101 24.27 5.39 5.39
C ARG A 101 25.57 5.63 6.15
N ASP A 102 25.46 5.94 7.42
CA ASP A 102 26.59 6.11 8.32
C ASP A 102 26.70 4.90 9.23
N VAL A 103 27.82 4.21 9.17
CA VAL A 103 28.14 3.04 10.00
C VAL A 103 29.18 3.46 11.01
N VAL A 104 28.86 3.32 12.29
CA VAL A 104 29.62 3.82 13.42
C VAL A 104 30.12 2.68 14.28
N HIS A 105 31.43 2.66 14.55
CA HIS A 105 32.06 1.77 15.51
C HIS A 105 32.61 2.58 16.68
N VAL A 106 32.30 2.16 17.92
CA VAL A 106 32.71 2.83 19.14
C VAL A 106 34.04 2.24 19.65
N VAL A 107 35.13 3.01 19.48
CA VAL A 107 36.45 2.62 20.01
C VAL A 107 36.48 2.89 21.50
N ARG A 108 36.92 1.90 22.30
CA ARG A 108 36.98 1.99 23.76
C ARG A 108 38.42 1.98 24.27
N ASN A 109 38.65 2.70 25.33
CA ASN A 109 39.91 2.66 26.06
C ASN A 109 40.06 1.40 26.93
N ALA A 110 41.18 1.22 27.59
CA ALA A 110 41.45 0.04 28.45
C ALA A 110 40.46 -0.07 29.64
N ASN A 111 39.76 0.99 29.99
CA ASN A 111 38.76 1.00 31.06
C ASN A 111 37.33 0.68 30.54
N GLY A 112 37.17 0.46 29.21
CA GLY A 112 35.87 0.19 28.58
C GLY A 112 35.06 1.45 28.25
N GLU A 113 35.58 2.65 28.45
CA GLU A 113 34.92 3.91 28.15
C GLU A 113 35.14 4.31 26.67
N ALA A 114 34.18 4.98 26.06
CA ALA A 114 34.32 5.47 24.69
C ALA A 114 35.49 6.48 24.59
N GLU A 115 36.41 6.25 23.65
CA GLU A 115 37.58 7.10 23.37
C GLU A 115 37.45 7.82 22.04
N ALA A 116 36.92 7.12 21.02
CA ALA A 116 36.71 7.66 19.69
C ALA A 116 35.53 6.95 19.00
N LEU A 117 34.93 7.62 18.04
CA LEU A 117 34.07 7.03 17.04
C LEU A 117 34.82 6.94 15.73
N ILE A 118 34.74 5.82 15.06
CA ILE A 118 35.22 5.63 13.70
C ILE A 118 34.14 5.06 12.83
N GLY A 119 34.12 5.41 11.58
CA GLY A 119 33.08 4.88 10.72
C GLY A 119 33.26 5.20 9.24
N PHE A 120 32.22 4.81 8.52
CA PHE A 120 32.13 5.03 7.09
C PHE A 120 30.77 5.58 6.71
N MET A 121 30.75 6.62 5.89
CA MET A 121 29.55 7.09 5.19
C MET A 121 29.53 6.51 3.79
N PHE A 122 28.38 6.00 3.40
CA PHE A 122 28.10 5.43 2.08
C PHE A 122 27.00 6.21 1.40
N ASP A 123 27.21 6.60 0.14
CA ASP A 123 26.12 7.10 -0.70
C ASP A 123 25.16 5.94 -1.05
N ILE A 124 23.94 6.02 -0.55
CA ILE A 124 22.87 5.06 -0.82
C ILE A 124 21.74 5.66 -1.65
N THR A 125 21.97 6.79 -2.31
CA THR A 125 20.95 7.53 -3.07
C THR A 125 20.33 6.68 -4.17
N GLU A 126 21.14 5.99 -4.96
CA GLU A 126 20.65 5.13 -6.04
C GLU A 126 19.85 3.92 -5.49
N ARG A 127 20.28 3.39 -4.34
CA ARG A 127 19.52 2.33 -3.66
C ARG A 127 18.14 2.84 -3.20
N LYS A 128 18.07 4.01 -2.55
CA LYS A 128 16.78 4.60 -2.09
C LYS A 128 15.85 4.93 -3.26
N LYS A 129 16.38 5.46 -4.37
CA LYS A 129 15.61 5.69 -5.60
C LYS A 129 15.06 4.38 -6.19
N ALA A 130 15.85 3.32 -6.19
CA ALA A 130 15.41 2.02 -6.68
C ALA A 130 14.31 1.41 -5.78
N GLU A 131 14.47 1.50 -4.45
CA GLU A 131 13.46 1.07 -3.47
C GLU A 131 12.14 1.84 -3.66
N GLU A 132 12.18 3.17 -3.82
CA GLU A 132 11.01 4.00 -4.08
C GLU A 132 10.33 3.64 -5.41
N LYS A 133 11.13 3.46 -6.48
CA LYS A 133 10.61 3.04 -7.78
C LYS A 133 9.92 1.69 -7.72
N LEU A 134 10.51 0.72 -7.03
CA LEU A 134 9.90 -0.60 -6.83
C LEU A 134 8.56 -0.50 -6.10
N LEU A 135 8.50 0.30 -5.04
CA LEU A 135 7.26 0.52 -4.29
C LEU A 135 6.18 1.16 -5.16
N ASN A 136 6.54 2.14 -5.99
CA ASN A 136 5.60 2.79 -6.90
C ASN A 136 5.10 1.85 -7.99
N LEU A 137 5.98 1.05 -8.60
CA LEU A 137 5.60 0.02 -9.58
C LEU A 137 4.70 -1.05 -8.96
N GLN A 138 4.96 -1.45 -7.72
CA GLN A 138 4.10 -2.38 -7.00
C GLN A 138 2.70 -1.80 -6.81
N LYS A 139 2.57 -0.54 -6.40
CA LYS A 139 1.28 0.14 -6.27
C LYS A 139 0.55 0.26 -7.61
N GLU A 140 1.26 0.57 -8.70
CA GLU A 140 0.68 0.60 -10.04
C GLU A 140 0.15 -0.78 -10.47
N LEU A 141 0.92 -1.85 -10.22
CA LEU A 141 0.48 -3.23 -10.49
C LEU A 141 -0.74 -3.63 -9.65
N GLU A 142 -0.81 -3.22 -8.39
CA GLU A 142 -1.98 -3.43 -7.54
C GLU A 142 -3.22 -2.75 -8.10
N VAL A 143 -3.10 -1.48 -8.53
CA VAL A 143 -4.21 -0.74 -9.16
C VAL A 143 -4.66 -1.40 -10.47
N LEU A 144 -3.73 -1.85 -11.32
CA LEU A 144 -4.05 -2.60 -12.54
C LEU A 144 -4.73 -3.94 -12.23
N SER A 145 -4.37 -4.57 -11.10
CA SER A 145 -4.96 -5.84 -10.63
C SER A 145 -6.36 -5.69 -10.02
N PHE A 146 -6.91 -4.47 -9.88
CA PHE A 146 -8.23 -4.24 -9.27
C PHE A 146 -9.40 -4.23 -10.24
N LYS A 147 -9.16 -4.45 -11.52
CA LYS A 147 -10.20 -4.54 -12.54
C LYS A 147 -10.46 -5.98 -12.96
N ASP A 148 -11.69 -6.28 -13.30
CA ASP A 148 -12.07 -7.51 -13.97
C ASP A 148 -11.73 -7.42 -15.47
N GLY A 149 -10.99 -8.40 -15.96
CA GLY A 149 -10.46 -8.39 -17.33
C GLY A 149 -11.52 -8.44 -18.44
N LEU A 150 -12.73 -8.95 -18.14
CA LEU A 150 -13.83 -9.01 -19.08
C LEU A 150 -14.68 -7.74 -19.05
N THR A 151 -15.12 -7.36 -17.86
CA THR A 151 -16.15 -6.33 -17.68
C THR A 151 -15.60 -4.93 -17.44
N ASN A 152 -14.29 -4.82 -17.15
CA ASN A 152 -13.56 -3.58 -16.84
C ASN A 152 -14.08 -2.79 -15.61
N ILE A 153 -15.05 -3.34 -14.86
CA ILE A 153 -15.42 -2.83 -13.53
C ILE A 153 -14.43 -3.37 -12.48
N ALA A 154 -14.63 -3.03 -11.21
CA ALA A 154 -13.82 -3.61 -10.14
C ALA A 154 -13.95 -5.15 -10.12
N ASN A 155 -12.89 -5.83 -9.70
CA ASN A 155 -12.93 -7.26 -9.43
C ASN A 155 -13.18 -7.53 -7.93
N ARG A 156 -13.29 -8.81 -7.56
CA ARG A 156 -13.51 -9.26 -6.19
C ARG A 156 -12.45 -8.71 -5.23
N ARG A 157 -11.16 -8.72 -5.62
CA ARG A 157 -10.07 -8.21 -4.76
C ARG A 157 -10.27 -6.73 -4.41
N ARG A 158 -10.68 -5.91 -5.39
CA ARG A 158 -11.01 -4.50 -5.15
C ARG A 158 -12.19 -4.34 -4.21
N PHE A 159 -13.23 -5.17 -4.39
CA PHE A 159 -14.37 -5.17 -3.47
C PHE A 159 -13.93 -5.52 -2.06
N ASP A 160 -13.19 -6.62 -1.86
CA ASP A 160 -12.75 -7.07 -0.53
C ASP A 160 -11.96 -5.96 0.19
N SER A 161 -10.97 -5.35 -0.50
CA SER A 161 -10.18 -4.24 0.08
C SER A 161 -11.03 -3.00 0.39
N SER A 162 -11.99 -2.65 -0.47
CA SER A 162 -12.85 -1.48 -0.24
C SER A 162 -13.86 -1.74 0.87
N PHE A 163 -14.37 -2.97 0.97
CA PHE A 163 -15.30 -3.37 2.00
C PHE A 163 -14.68 -3.35 3.40
N GLU A 164 -13.45 -3.86 3.56
CA GLU A 164 -12.71 -3.77 4.82
C GLU A 164 -12.53 -2.32 5.27
N LEU A 165 -12.10 -1.44 4.37
CA LEU A 165 -11.91 -0.02 4.65
C LEU A 165 -13.22 0.68 5.08
N GLU A 166 -14.31 0.44 4.32
CA GLU A 166 -15.61 1.06 4.61
C GLU A 166 -16.29 0.44 5.83
N TRP A 167 -16.00 -0.83 6.14
CA TRP A 167 -16.45 -1.47 7.38
C TRP A 167 -15.87 -0.78 8.61
N GLU A 168 -14.55 -0.59 8.65
CA GLU A 168 -13.87 0.10 9.75
C GLU A 168 -14.36 1.55 9.88
N ARG A 169 -14.51 2.23 8.74
CA ARG A 169 -14.98 3.60 8.71
C ARG A 169 -16.41 3.73 9.21
N ALA A 170 -17.32 2.90 8.71
CA ALA A 170 -18.73 2.90 9.12
C ALA A 170 -18.88 2.61 10.62
N GLY A 171 -18.06 1.72 11.17
CA GLY A 171 -17.99 1.44 12.61
C GLY A 171 -17.54 2.65 13.43
N ASN A 172 -16.48 3.31 13.00
CA ASN A 172 -15.94 4.50 13.68
C ASN A 172 -16.91 5.69 13.62
N GLU A 173 -17.55 5.92 12.48
CA GLU A 173 -18.47 7.03 12.25
C GLU A 173 -19.92 6.70 12.68
N ARG A 174 -20.20 5.45 13.07
CA ARG A 174 -21.55 4.90 13.36
C ARG A 174 -22.54 5.16 12.22
N ARG A 175 -22.11 4.89 11.02
CA ARG A 175 -22.89 5.07 9.80
C ARG A 175 -23.32 3.74 9.20
N PRO A 176 -24.44 3.71 8.47
CA PRO A 176 -24.86 2.49 7.80
C PRO A 176 -23.95 2.14 6.64
N LEU A 177 -23.74 0.83 6.45
CA LEU A 177 -23.06 0.24 5.32
C LEU A 177 -23.98 -0.79 4.71
N SER A 178 -24.19 -0.73 3.39
CA SER A 178 -25.02 -1.69 2.66
C SER A 178 -24.23 -2.41 1.59
N VAL A 179 -24.58 -3.67 1.38
CA VAL A 179 -24.03 -4.54 0.32
C VAL A 179 -25.20 -5.19 -0.43
N LEU A 180 -25.06 -5.25 -1.77
CA LEU A 180 -25.98 -5.96 -2.64
C LEU A 180 -25.20 -7.02 -3.39
N LEU A 181 -25.60 -8.29 -3.29
CA LEU A 181 -25.09 -9.40 -4.09
C LEU A 181 -26.06 -9.74 -5.19
N PHE A 182 -25.55 -9.88 -6.40
CA PHE A 182 -26.33 -10.16 -7.60
C PHE A 182 -25.89 -11.50 -8.22
N ASP A 183 -26.85 -12.24 -8.74
CA ASP A 183 -26.60 -13.40 -9.58
C ASP A 183 -27.49 -13.34 -10.82
N VAL A 184 -26.90 -13.61 -11.98
CA VAL A 184 -27.63 -13.57 -13.26
C VAL A 184 -28.47 -14.85 -13.40
N ASP A 185 -29.76 -14.68 -13.39
CA ASP A 185 -30.69 -15.78 -13.42
C ASP A 185 -30.56 -16.62 -14.71
N PHE A 186 -30.50 -17.95 -14.53
CA PHE A 186 -30.39 -18.92 -15.62
C PHE A 186 -29.21 -18.72 -16.58
N PHE A 187 -28.09 -18.12 -16.11
CA PHE A 187 -26.98 -17.79 -16.96
C PHE A 187 -26.29 -18.99 -17.62
N LYS A 188 -26.27 -20.15 -16.94
CA LYS A 188 -25.80 -21.38 -17.56
C LYS A 188 -26.65 -21.73 -18.80
N GLN A 189 -27.98 -21.65 -18.71
CA GLN A 189 -28.89 -21.92 -19.85
C GLN A 189 -28.70 -20.87 -20.96
N TYR A 190 -28.38 -19.63 -20.61
CA TYR A 190 -28.03 -18.60 -21.57
C TYR A 190 -26.78 -18.99 -22.37
N ASN A 191 -25.71 -19.40 -21.67
CA ASN A 191 -24.47 -19.86 -22.31
C ASN A 191 -24.69 -21.13 -23.18
N ASP A 192 -25.46 -22.07 -22.69
CA ASP A 192 -25.77 -23.29 -23.44
C ASP A 192 -26.54 -22.99 -24.76
N LEU A 193 -27.37 -21.94 -24.76
CA LEU A 193 -28.18 -21.55 -25.93
C LEU A 193 -27.40 -20.64 -26.90
N TYR A 194 -26.64 -19.64 -26.38
CA TYR A 194 -26.05 -18.57 -27.20
C TYR A 194 -24.55 -18.67 -27.33
N GLY A 195 -23.91 -19.57 -26.57
CA GLY A 195 -22.45 -19.74 -26.49
C GLY A 195 -21.77 -18.75 -25.55
N HIS A 196 -20.58 -19.11 -25.06
CA HIS A 196 -19.82 -18.34 -24.07
C HIS A 196 -19.47 -16.93 -24.55
N THR A 197 -19.16 -16.73 -25.84
CA THR A 197 -18.85 -15.38 -26.36
C THR A 197 -20.03 -14.42 -26.22
N GLN A 198 -21.27 -14.92 -26.37
CA GLN A 198 -22.46 -14.09 -26.17
C GLN A 198 -22.73 -13.90 -24.67
N GLY A 199 -22.42 -14.90 -23.83
CA GLY A 199 -22.46 -14.76 -22.38
C GLY A 199 -21.51 -13.69 -21.88
N ASP A 200 -20.29 -13.64 -22.42
CA ASP A 200 -19.32 -12.59 -22.07
C ASP A 200 -19.84 -11.18 -22.41
N LYS A 201 -20.45 -11.00 -23.60
CA LYS A 201 -21.08 -9.72 -23.96
C LYS A 201 -22.24 -9.38 -22.99
N CYS A 202 -23.03 -10.36 -22.61
CA CYS A 202 -24.12 -10.19 -21.64
C CYS A 202 -23.58 -9.69 -20.30
N LEU A 203 -22.51 -10.30 -19.77
CA LEU A 203 -21.87 -9.86 -18.51
C LEU A 203 -21.33 -8.45 -18.61
N VAL A 204 -20.72 -8.06 -19.75
CA VAL A 204 -20.25 -6.68 -19.98
C VAL A 204 -21.41 -5.69 -19.97
N GLU A 205 -22.54 -6.02 -20.62
CA GLU A 205 -23.74 -5.17 -20.63
C GLU A 205 -24.38 -5.04 -19.25
N ILE A 206 -24.40 -6.12 -18.46
CA ILE A 206 -24.89 -6.10 -17.07
C ILE A 206 -23.97 -5.18 -16.23
N ALA A 207 -22.66 -5.39 -16.29
CA ALA A 207 -21.68 -4.58 -15.54
C ALA A 207 -21.84 -3.09 -15.79
N GLN A 208 -21.96 -2.71 -17.07
CA GLN A 208 -22.20 -1.31 -17.48
C GLN A 208 -23.53 -0.79 -16.94
N THR A 209 -24.58 -1.60 -16.98
CA THR A 209 -25.91 -1.23 -16.51
C THR A 209 -25.94 -1.01 -15.00
N LEU A 210 -25.29 -1.91 -14.25
CA LEU A 210 -25.14 -1.77 -12.79
C LEU A 210 -24.35 -0.52 -12.43
N SER A 211 -23.26 -0.22 -13.16
CA SER A 211 -22.47 0.99 -12.95
C SER A 211 -23.28 2.28 -13.11
N LEU A 212 -24.25 2.30 -14.05
CA LEU A 212 -25.15 3.44 -14.26
C LEU A 212 -26.20 3.61 -13.14
N ALA A 213 -26.35 2.62 -12.30
CA ALA A 213 -27.28 2.68 -11.18
C ALA A 213 -26.70 3.32 -9.93
N LEU A 214 -25.41 3.61 -9.90
CA LEU A 214 -24.68 4.14 -8.76
C LEU A 214 -24.47 5.66 -8.93
N ASP A 215 -24.72 6.41 -7.87
CA ASP A 215 -24.58 7.87 -7.87
C ASP A 215 -23.60 8.37 -6.78
N GLY A 216 -23.31 7.55 -5.77
CA GLY A 216 -22.44 7.92 -4.67
C GLY A 216 -20.95 7.94 -5.07
N PRO A 217 -20.17 8.89 -4.59
CA PRO A 217 -18.74 9.01 -4.95
C PRO A 217 -17.89 7.84 -4.43
N ARG A 218 -18.40 7.05 -3.49
CA ARG A 218 -17.76 5.87 -2.90
C ARG A 218 -18.49 4.57 -3.20
N ASP A 219 -19.60 4.65 -3.96
CA ASP A 219 -20.29 3.45 -4.41
C ASP A 219 -19.37 2.65 -5.32
N LEU A 220 -19.38 1.34 -5.14
CA LEU A 220 -18.54 0.45 -5.93
C LEU A 220 -19.38 -0.69 -6.49
N VAL A 221 -19.26 -0.95 -7.79
CA VAL A 221 -19.71 -2.19 -8.41
C VAL A 221 -18.50 -3.04 -8.78
N ALA A 222 -18.54 -4.32 -8.44
CA ALA A 222 -17.50 -5.28 -8.78
C ALA A 222 -18.09 -6.59 -9.32
N ARG A 223 -17.31 -7.28 -10.16
CA ARG A 223 -17.59 -8.67 -10.52
C ARG A 223 -17.02 -9.55 -9.41
N TYR A 224 -17.93 -10.27 -8.73
CA TYR A 224 -17.57 -11.09 -7.57
C TYR A 224 -16.99 -12.45 -8.00
N GLY A 225 -17.52 -13.03 -9.09
CA GLY A 225 -17.02 -14.26 -9.72
C GLY A 225 -18.03 -14.81 -10.72
N GLY A 226 -17.58 -15.40 -11.82
CA GLY A 226 -18.50 -15.98 -12.81
C GLY A 226 -19.56 -14.99 -13.31
N GLU A 227 -20.84 -15.28 -12.99
CA GLU A 227 -22.01 -14.44 -13.26
C GLU A 227 -22.50 -13.62 -12.07
N GLU A 228 -21.68 -13.55 -11.00
CA GLU A 228 -22.03 -12.83 -9.78
C GLU A 228 -21.41 -11.44 -9.75
N PHE A 229 -22.20 -10.46 -9.30
CA PHE A 229 -21.76 -9.08 -9.10
C PHE A 229 -22.05 -8.64 -7.67
N VAL A 230 -21.32 -7.65 -7.20
CA VAL A 230 -21.51 -7.06 -5.88
C VAL A 230 -21.50 -5.55 -5.98
N VAL A 231 -22.34 -4.91 -5.19
CA VAL A 231 -22.37 -3.46 -5.02
C VAL A 231 -22.16 -3.14 -3.55
N LEU A 232 -21.21 -2.24 -3.29
CA LEU A 232 -20.91 -1.66 -1.97
C LEU A 232 -21.47 -0.25 -1.93
N LEU A 233 -22.23 0.07 -0.91
CA LEU A 233 -22.92 1.34 -0.71
C LEU A 233 -22.57 1.90 0.68
N PRO A 234 -21.49 2.68 0.79
CA PRO A 234 -21.15 3.39 2.02
C PRO A 234 -22.20 4.46 2.35
N ASP A 235 -22.47 4.68 3.64
CA ASP A 235 -23.44 5.63 4.17
C ASP A 235 -24.90 5.41 3.72
N ALA A 236 -25.19 4.25 3.11
CA ALA A 236 -26.53 3.92 2.63
C ALA A 236 -27.31 3.10 3.68
N ASP A 237 -28.45 3.61 4.09
CA ASP A 237 -29.40 2.87 4.91
C ASP A 237 -30.19 1.83 4.07
N ALA A 238 -30.99 1.00 4.74
CA ALA A 238 -31.79 -0.04 4.10
C ALA A 238 -32.74 0.52 3.00
N GLY A 239 -33.32 1.69 3.23
CA GLY A 239 -34.22 2.32 2.26
C GLY A 239 -33.47 2.77 1.02
N THR A 240 -32.27 3.32 1.19
CA THR A 240 -31.39 3.73 0.09
C THR A 240 -30.88 2.52 -0.67
N ALA A 241 -30.42 1.46 0.04
CA ALA A 241 -29.94 0.22 -0.57
C ALA A 241 -31.04 -0.43 -1.45
N LEU A 242 -32.26 -0.54 -0.94
CA LEU A 242 -33.39 -1.09 -1.69
C LEU A 242 -33.72 -0.25 -2.94
N LYS A 243 -33.69 1.10 -2.86
CA LYS A 243 -33.87 1.97 -4.03
C LYS A 243 -32.81 1.75 -5.09
N VAL A 244 -31.55 1.55 -4.68
CA VAL A 244 -30.44 1.24 -5.62
C VAL A 244 -30.66 -0.14 -6.25
N ALA A 245 -31.00 -1.17 -5.46
CA ALA A 245 -31.30 -2.52 -5.95
C ALA A 245 -32.45 -2.50 -6.98
N GLU A 246 -33.55 -1.83 -6.67
CA GLU A 246 -34.68 -1.64 -7.59
C GLU A 246 -34.29 -0.86 -8.86
N ARG A 247 -33.42 0.14 -8.73
CA ARG A 247 -32.90 0.91 -9.88
C ARG A 247 -32.08 0.01 -10.80
N CYS A 248 -31.19 -0.82 -10.23
CA CYS A 248 -30.43 -1.84 -10.97
C CYS A 248 -31.38 -2.76 -11.75
N GLN A 249 -32.38 -3.32 -11.08
CA GLN A 249 -33.36 -4.24 -11.69
C GLN A 249 -34.15 -3.54 -12.81
N ARG A 250 -34.66 -2.32 -12.58
CA ARG A 250 -35.36 -1.54 -13.61
C ARG A 250 -34.50 -1.21 -14.83
N LEU A 251 -33.23 -0.85 -14.63
CA LEU A 251 -32.32 -0.56 -15.75
C LEU A 251 -32.01 -1.81 -16.57
N LEU A 252 -31.80 -2.95 -15.94
CA LEU A 252 -31.60 -4.24 -16.61
C LEU A 252 -32.88 -4.66 -17.38
N GLN A 253 -34.06 -4.50 -16.79
CA GLN A 253 -35.34 -4.75 -17.47
C GLN A 253 -35.51 -3.84 -18.69
N LYS A 254 -35.18 -2.55 -18.59
CA LYS A 254 -35.22 -1.60 -19.70
C LYS A 254 -34.22 -1.95 -20.81
N LYS A 255 -33.05 -2.47 -20.44
CA LYS A 255 -32.03 -2.94 -21.39
C LYS A 255 -32.54 -4.13 -22.21
N SER A 256 -33.38 -4.96 -21.61
CA SER A 256 -34.11 -6.08 -22.25
C SER A 256 -33.21 -7.02 -23.04
N ILE A 257 -32.10 -7.47 -22.42
CA ILE A 257 -31.22 -8.48 -23.04
C ILE A 257 -32.01 -9.77 -23.26
N LEU A 258 -32.08 -10.22 -24.51
CA LEU A 258 -32.88 -11.39 -24.89
C LEU A 258 -32.35 -12.69 -24.28
N HIS A 259 -33.20 -13.44 -23.57
CA HIS A 259 -32.94 -14.80 -23.10
C HIS A 259 -34.14 -15.68 -23.40
N ALA A 260 -34.14 -16.34 -24.57
CA ALA A 260 -35.30 -17.03 -25.09
C ALA A 260 -35.87 -18.14 -24.19
N LEU A 261 -35.03 -18.77 -23.36
CA LEU A 261 -35.40 -19.83 -22.42
C LEU A 261 -35.77 -19.31 -21.02
N SER A 262 -35.61 -18.01 -20.75
CA SER A 262 -35.93 -17.44 -19.44
C SER A 262 -37.45 -17.43 -19.23
N PRO A 263 -37.95 -17.95 -18.09
CA PRO A 263 -39.38 -17.88 -17.74
C PRO A 263 -39.81 -16.45 -17.39
N HIS A 264 -38.87 -15.53 -17.14
CA HIS A 264 -39.12 -14.14 -16.75
C HIS A 264 -39.20 -13.20 -17.96
N GLY A 265 -40.22 -13.44 -18.84
CA GLY A 265 -40.45 -12.56 -19.98
C GLY A 265 -39.41 -12.63 -21.09
N ARG A 266 -38.74 -13.81 -21.25
CA ARG A 266 -37.74 -14.10 -22.28
C ARG A 266 -36.57 -13.10 -22.28
N ARG A 267 -36.18 -12.59 -21.12
CA ARG A 267 -35.06 -11.65 -20.94
C ARG A 267 -34.17 -12.11 -19.78
N VAL A 268 -32.95 -11.56 -19.78
CA VAL A 268 -32.04 -11.73 -18.66
C VAL A 268 -32.58 -10.96 -17.45
N THR A 269 -32.62 -11.64 -16.29
CA THR A 269 -32.98 -11.07 -14.99
C THR A 269 -31.89 -11.37 -13.99
N VAL A 270 -31.95 -10.74 -12.81
CA VAL A 270 -31.03 -10.94 -11.71
C VAL A 270 -31.80 -11.18 -10.40
N SER A 271 -31.32 -12.11 -9.61
CA SER A 271 -31.66 -12.21 -8.20
C SER A 271 -30.74 -11.37 -7.37
N ILE A 272 -31.26 -10.70 -6.34
CA ILE A 272 -30.50 -9.76 -5.53
C ILE A 272 -30.69 -10.08 -4.05
N GLY A 273 -29.58 -10.33 -3.35
CA GLY A 273 -29.52 -10.33 -1.89
C GLY A 273 -28.99 -8.99 -1.41
N ALA A 274 -29.71 -8.34 -0.52
CA ALA A 274 -29.32 -7.04 0.03
C ALA A 274 -29.15 -7.14 1.54
N GLY A 275 -28.19 -6.42 2.08
CA GLY A 275 -27.99 -6.28 3.53
C GLY A 275 -27.57 -4.90 3.92
N THR A 276 -27.99 -4.49 5.12
CA THR A 276 -27.61 -3.22 5.74
C THR A 276 -27.23 -3.45 7.19
N VAL A 277 -26.13 -2.84 7.61
CA VAL A 277 -25.62 -2.89 8.99
C VAL A 277 -25.04 -1.54 9.39
N VAL A 278 -25.05 -1.21 10.66
CA VAL A 278 -24.18 -0.21 11.26
C VAL A 278 -23.10 -1.00 12.02
N PRO A 279 -21.87 -1.12 11.50
CA PRO A 279 -20.86 -1.94 12.17
C PRO A 279 -20.56 -1.42 13.59
N GLY A 280 -20.45 -2.34 14.55
CA GLY A 280 -20.19 -2.00 15.96
C GLY A 280 -20.23 -3.24 16.84
N GLY A 281 -19.89 -3.09 18.12
CA GLY A 281 -19.99 -4.17 19.09
C GLY A 281 -19.19 -5.42 18.69
N GLN A 282 -19.88 -6.56 18.55
CA GLN A 282 -19.33 -7.86 18.17
C GLN A 282 -19.61 -8.22 16.70
N ALA A 283 -20.18 -7.30 15.90
CA ALA A 283 -20.49 -7.56 14.52
C ALA A 283 -19.22 -7.90 13.72
N GLN A 284 -19.26 -9.03 12.98
CA GLN A 284 -18.15 -9.46 12.14
C GLN A 284 -18.48 -9.20 10.67
N ALA A 285 -17.52 -8.66 9.94
CA ALA A 285 -17.65 -8.37 8.51
C ALA A 285 -18.01 -9.62 7.69
N ALA A 286 -17.44 -10.77 8.03
CA ALA A 286 -17.71 -12.04 7.36
C ALA A 286 -19.15 -12.53 7.58
N ASP A 287 -19.70 -12.37 8.78
CA ASP A 287 -21.07 -12.76 9.10
C ASP A 287 -22.08 -11.88 8.36
N PHE A 288 -21.75 -10.59 8.17
CA PHE A 288 -22.57 -9.69 7.39
C PHE A 288 -22.64 -10.11 5.92
N ILE A 289 -21.51 -10.38 5.27
CA ILE A 289 -21.50 -10.86 3.88
C ILE A 289 -22.25 -12.19 3.75
N LYS A 290 -22.08 -13.10 4.70
CA LYS A 290 -22.83 -14.36 4.74
C LYS A 290 -24.33 -14.14 4.82
N ALA A 291 -24.79 -13.22 5.66
CA ALA A 291 -26.21 -12.90 5.77
C ALA A 291 -26.78 -12.33 4.47
N VAL A 292 -25.99 -11.52 3.72
CA VAL A 292 -26.39 -11.02 2.40
C VAL A 292 -26.46 -12.14 1.37
N ASP A 293 -25.53 -13.08 1.38
CA ASP A 293 -25.53 -14.26 0.51
C ASP A 293 -26.74 -15.16 0.79
N GLU A 294 -27.12 -15.35 2.06
CA GLU A 294 -28.34 -16.05 2.44
C GLU A 294 -29.59 -15.38 1.83
N GLN A 295 -29.65 -14.05 1.76
CA GLN A 295 -30.75 -13.35 1.08
C GLN A 295 -30.74 -13.58 -0.43
N LEU A 296 -29.58 -13.62 -1.06
CA LEU A 296 -29.48 -13.97 -2.48
C LEU A 296 -29.96 -15.39 -2.73
N TYR A 297 -29.63 -16.34 -1.86
CA TYR A 297 -30.15 -17.71 -1.93
C TYR A 297 -31.67 -17.75 -1.78
N VAL A 298 -32.24 -16.98 -0.84
CA VAL A 298 -33.72 -16.87 -0.66
C VAL A 298 -34.35 -16.28 -1.92
N ALA A 299 -33.76 -15.23 -2.53
CA ALA A 299 -34.27 -14.65 -3.78
C ALA A 299 -34.32 -15.67 -4.92
N LYS A 300 -33.26 -16.49 -5.07
CA LYS A 300 -33.20 -17.57 -6.06
C LYS A 300 -34.32 -18.66 -5.84
N ASN A 301 -34.53 -19.04 -4.59
CA ASN A 301 -35.53 -20.08 -4.25
C ASN A 301 -36.97 -19.58 -4.33
N ASN A 302 -37.23 -18.33 -4.04
CA ASN A 302 -38.56 -17.72 -4.10
C ASN A 302 -39.00 -17.38 -5.54
N GLY A 303 -38.29 -17.86 -6.57
CA GLY A 303 -38.69 -17.74 -7.97
C GLY A 303 -37.86 -16.74 -8.77
N ARG A 304 -36.72 -16.26 -8.25
CA ARG A 304 -35.78 -15.33 -8.96
C ARG A 304 -36.39 -13.98 -9.33
N ASP A 305 -35.68 -13.19 -10.12
CA ASP A 305 -36.07 -11.82 -10.57
C ASP A 305 -36.61 -10.96 -9.42
N ARG A 306 -35.92 -10.98 -8.26
CA ARG A 306 -36.37 -10.29 -7.04
C ARG A 306 -35.23 -9.85 -6.14
N ILE A 307 -35.60 -9.03 -5.17
CA ILE A 307 -34.75 -8.52 -4.13
C ILE A 307 -35.22 -9.09 -2.79
N GLU A 308 -34.32 -9.69 -2.04
CA GLU A 308 -34.53 -10.03 -0.63
C GLU A 308 -33.54 -9.24 0.23
N HIS A 309 -33.95 -8.81 1.42
CA HIS A 309 -33.17 -7.90 2.23
C HIS A 309 -33.15 -8.29 3.70
N VAL A 310 -31.97 -8.15 4.33
CA VAL A 310 -31.80 -8.29 5.77
C VAL A 310 -31.20 -6.99 6.36
N ARG A 311 -31.71 -6.62 7.53
CA ARG A 311 -31.10 -5.60 8.37
C ARG A 311 -30.50 -6.29 9.59
N LEU A 312 -29.19 -6.13 9.76
CA LEU A 312 -28.50 -6.61 10.95
C LEU A 312 -28.43 -5.48 11.98
N GLU A 313 -28.86 -5.79 13.19
CA GLU A 313 -28.64 -4.94 14.36
C GLU A 313 -27.25 -5.29 14.94
N ALA A 314 -26.43 -4.29 15.24
CA ALA A 314 -25.09 -4.46 15.79
C ALA A 314 -25.11 -4.87 17.27
#